data_1757ee5b30de35be67eff63fb3180023
#
_entry.id   1757ee5b30de35be67eff63fb3180023
#
_cell.length_a   1.000
_cell.length_b   1.000
_cell.length_c   1.000
_cell.angle_alpha   90.00
_cell.angle_beta   90.00
_cell.angle_gamma   90.00
#
_symmetry.space_group_name_H-M   'P 1'
#
loop_
_entity.id
_entity.type
_entity.pdbx_description
1 polymer ?
#
loop_
_entity_poly.entity_id
_entity_poly.type
_entity_poly.pdbx_seq_one_letter_code
_entity_poly.pdbx_strand_id
1 'polypeptide(L)'
;MALRKLKPVTPSSRGQSVSDFAEITRSTPEKSLIRPINSRGGRNASGKITTRHQGGGHKRAYRLIDFVRNDKDGIPAKVAQIEYDPNRTANIALLHFADGEKRYIIAPEGLIQGAAIENGASADIKPGNNLPLRNIPVGTMIHAIELRPGGGAKIGRSAGSAVQLVAKDGPYAQLRMPSGEIRNVDVRCRATVGTVGNAEQSNRNYGKAGRMRWKGKRPSVRGVVMNPVDHPHGGGEGKTSGGRHPVSPWGLPEKRTRKKKASDSLIVRRRKSNKKR
;
A
#
# COMPACT_ATOMS: atom_id res chain seq x y z
N MET A 1 -13.32 0.71 10.71
CA MET A 1 -14.11 -0.26 9.89
C MET A 1 -14.21 -1.55 10.67
N ALA A 2 -15.43 -2.08 10.85
CA ALA A 2 -15.60 -3.36 11.53
C ALA A 2 -15.55 -4.52 10.53
N LEU A 3 -14.94 -5.64 10.95
CA LEU A 3 -14.98 -6.89 10.23
C LEU A 3 -16.12 -7.75 10.73
N ARG A 4 -17.03 -8.13 9.84
CA ARG A 4 -18.12 -9.05 10.13
C ARG A 4 -17.69 -10.49 9.83
N LYS A 5 -17.76 -11.38 10.81
CA LYS A 5 -17.61 -12.82 10.59
C LYS A 5 -18.89 -13.38 9.96
N LEU A 6 -18.75 -14.30 9.03
CA LEU A 6 -19.88 -15.01 8.43
C LEU A 6 -20.31 -16.17 9.33
N LYS A 7 -21.59 -16.57 9.23
CA LYS A 7 -22.12 -17.78 9.88
C LYS A 7 -21.37 -19.01 9.33
N PRO A 8 -20.97 -19.97 10.20
CA PRO A 8 -20.17 -21.13 9.82
C PRO A 8 -21.00 -22.27 9.17
N VAL A 9 -21.75 -21.93 8.12
CA VAL A 9 -22.67 -22.87 7.45
C VAL A 9 -21.91 -23.82 6.51
N THR A 10 -20.82 -23.37 5.91
CA THR A 10 -20.00 -24.16 4.98
C THR A 10 -18.52 -24.10 5.35
N PRO A 11 -17.67 -25.06 4.92
CA PRO A 11 -16.22 -25.00 5.18
C PRO A 11 -15.59 -23.68 4.75
N SER A 12 -16.05 -23.07 3.66
CA SER A 12 -15.52 -21.80 3.16
C SER A 12 -15.98 -20.58 3.96
N SER A 13 -17.17 -20.62 4.55
CA SER A 13 -17.72 -19.51 5.37
C SER A 13 -17.27 -19.57 6.83
N ARG A 14 -16.88 -20.75 7.35
CA ARG A 14 -16.52 -20.98 8.75
C ARG A 14 -15.47 -19.99 9.30
N GLY A 15 -14.41 -19.74 8.56
CA GLY A 15 -13.35 -18.82 8.96
C GLY A 15 -13.37 -17.49 8.23
N GLN A 16 -14.41 -17.20 7.45
CA GLN A 16 -14.44 -16.03 6.58
C GLN A 16 -14.89 -14.77 7.33
N SER A 17 -14.17 -13.69 7.09
CA SER A 17 -14.57 -12.34 7.48
C SER A 17 -14.71 -11.43 6.25
N VAL A 18 -15.65 -10.50 6.31
CA VAL A 18 -15.92 -9.50 5.28
C VAL A 18 -15.93 -8.12 5.92
N SER A 19 -15.57 -7.11 5.15
CA SER A 19 -15.74 -5.71 5.57
C SER A 19 -17.23 -5.38 5.63
N ASP A 20 -17.64 -4.57 6.60
CA ASP A 20 -18.98 -4.01 6.71
C ASP A 20 -19.20 -2.80 5.80
N PHE A 21 -18.11 -2.21 5.27
CA PHE A 21 -18.14 -1.01 4.42
C PHE A 21 -18.79 0.22 5.06
N ALA A 22 -18.89 0.29 6.39
CA ALA A 22 -19.57 1.37 7.12
C ALA A 22 -19.03 2.78 6.81
N GLU A 23 -17.74 2.90 6.50
CA GLU A 23 -17.12 4.20 6.14
C GLU A 23 -17.43 4.66 4.71
N ILE A 24 -17.96 3.78 3.86
CA ILE A 24 -18.16 4.07 2.45
C ILE A 24 -19.50 4.77 2.26
N THR A 25 -19.45 5.97 1.70
CA THR A 25 -20.65 6.80 1.47
C THR A 25 -21.20 6.64 0.06
N ARG A 26 -20.38 6.17 -0.91
CA ARG A 26 -20.79 5.96 -2.30
C ARG A 26 -20.15 4.72 -2.90
N SER A 27 -20.93 3.94 -3.64
CA SER A 27 -20.48 2.72 -4.32
C SER A 27 -20.00 2.94 -5.76
N THR A 28 -20.46 4.01 -6.42
CA THR A 28 -20.12 4.32 -7.82
C THR A 28 -19.00 5.35 -7.90
N PRO A 29 -17.92 5.07 -8.62
CA PRO A 29 -16.80 6.00 -8.74
C PRO A 29 -17.10 7.17 -9.68
N GLU A 30 -16.38 8.28 -9.53
CA GLU A 30 -16.44 9.45 -10.42
C GLU A 30 -15.88 9.07 -11.80
N LYS A 31 -16.71 9.20 -12.85
CA LYS A 31 -16.41 8.73 -14.21
C LYS A 31 -15.19 9.41 -14.83
N SER A 32 -15.02 10.72 -14.61
CA SER A 32 -13.90 11.51 -15.15
C SER A 32 -12.53 11.05 -14.61
N LEU A 33 -12.52 10.46 -13.40
CA LEU A 33 -11.30 10.02 -12.72
C LEU A 33 -11.02 8.52 -12.87
N ILE A 34 -11.66 7.86 -13.83
CA ILE A 34 -11.45 6.43 -14.09
C ILE A 34 -10.61 6.25 -15.36
N ARG A 35 -9.73 5.22 -15.31
CA ARG A 35 -8.99 4.73 -16.48
C ARG A 35 -9.11 3.22 -16.59
N PRO A 36 -9.13 2.64 -17.80
CA PRO A 36 -9.11 1.20 -17.99
C PRO A 36 -7.79 0.60 -17.51
N ILE A 37 -7.85 -0.62 -16.96
CA ILE A 37 -6.68 -1.43 -16.63
C ILE A 37 -6.71 -2.68 -17.48
N ASN A 38 -5.72 -2.85 -18.34
CA ASN A 38 -5.52 -4.08 -19.09
C ASN A 38 -4.72 -5.08 -18.24
N SER A 39 -5.26 -6.28 -18.04
CA SER A 39 -4.57 -7.35 -17.34
C SER A 39 -3.52 -7.97 -18.27
N ARG A 40 -2.24 -7.88 -17.88
CA ARG A 40 -1.13 -8.48 -18.63
C ARG A 40 -0.75 -9.90 -18.15
N GLY A 41 -1.35 -10.39 -17.07
CA GLY A 41 -1.07 -11.71 -16.52
C GLY A 41 0.40 -11.94 -16.12
N GLY A 42 1.11 -10.89 -15.70
CA GLY A 42 2.53 -10.95 -15.33
C GLY A 42 3.49 -10.97 -16.52
N ARG A 43 3.04 -10.64 -17.72
CA ARG A 43 3.86 -10.61 -18.95
C ARG A 43 4.48 -9.22 -19.18
N ASN A 44 5.67 -9.21 -19.74
CA ASN A 44 6.36 -7.99 -20.18
C ASN A 44 5.88 -7.54 -21.58
N ALA A 45 6.56 -6.54 -22.17
CA ALA A 45 6.25 -6.03 -23.50
C ALA A 45 6.44 -7.08 -24.61
N SER A 46 7.40 -8.02 -24.45
CA SER A 46 7.66 -9.11 -25.39
C SER A 46 6.78 -10.36 -25.16
N GLY A 47 5.77 -10.27 -24.29
CA GLY A 47 4.83 -11.38 -24.00
C GLY A 47 5.39 -12.44 -23.06
N LYS A 48 6.64 -12.37 -22.61
CA LYS A 48 7.26 -13.32 -21.69
C LYS A 48 6.80 -13.08 -20.24
N ILE A 49 6.56 -14.16 -19.49
CA ILE A 49 6.20 -14.09 -18.07
C ILE A 49 7.42 -13.66 -17.25
N THR A 50 7.40 -12.44 -16.72
CA THR A 50 8.44 -11.90 -15.83
C THR A 50 8.01 -11.92 -14.36
N THR A 51 6.71 -11.91 -14.10
CA THR A 51 6.14 -12.03 -12.76
C THR A 51 5.18 -13.20 -12.72
N ARG A 52 5.61 -14.30 -12.11
CA ARG A 52 4.81 -15.53 -12.01
C ARG A 52 3.62 -15.35 -11.07
N HIS A 53 2.67 -16.30 -11.14
CA HIS A 53 1.51 -16.40 -10.24
C HIS A 53 0.54 -15.21 -10.32
N GLN A 54 0.43 -14.58 -11.48
CA GLN A 54 -0.53 -13.53 -11.78
C GLN A 54 -1.41 -13.94 -12.97
N GLY A 55 -2.64 -13.44 -12.98
CA GLY A 55 -3.58 -13.62 -14.09
C GLY A 55 -4.97 -14.04 -13.63
N GLY A 56 -5.93 -13.89 -14.53
CA GLY A 56 -7.34 -13.99 -14.20
C GLY A 56 -7.79 -12.89 -13.25
N GLY A 57 -8.90 -13.11 -12.58
CA GLY A 57 -9.47 -12.16 -11.63
C GLY A 57 -10.53 -11.26 -12.26
N HIS A 58 -11.25 -10.56 -11.39
CA HIS A 58 -12.32 -9.65 -11.79
C HIS A 58 -11.76 -8.43 -12.53
N LYS A 59 -12.45 -7.98 -13.60
CA LYS A 59 -12.13 -6.74 -14.32
C LYS A 59 -12.15 -5.54 -13.36
N ARG A 60 -11.14 -4.68 -13.45
CA ARG A 60 -11.00 -3.49 -12.59
C ARG A 60 -10.79 -2.26 -13.43
N ALA A 61 -11.27 -1.13 -12.92
CA ALA A 61 -10.89 0.18 -13.43
C ALA A 61 -9.93 0.85 -12.44
N TYR A 62 -8.96 1.61 -12.96
CA TYR A 62 -8.03 2.39 -12.15
C TYR A 62 -8.68 3.72 -11.75
N ARG A 63 -8.52 4.13 -10.48
CA ARG A 63 -8.88 5.47 -10.02
C ARG A 63 -7.63 6.33 -10.03
N LEU A 64 -7.73 7.49 -10.66
CA LEU A 64 -6.64 8.48 -10.67
C LEU A 64 -6.57 9.11 -9.29
N ILE A 65 -5.53 8.75 -8.53
CA ILE A 65 -5.28 9.31 -7.20
C ILE A 65 -4.26 10.42 -7.34
N ASP A 66 -4.54 11.55 -6.73
CA ASP A 66 -3.59 12.64 -6.63
C ASP A 66 -2.54 12.34 -5.55
N PHE A 67 -1.33 12.03 -6.00
CA PHE A 67 -0.19 11.78 -5.15
C PHE A 67 0.76 12.97 -5.03
N VAL A 68 0.56 14.02 -5.80
CA VAL A 68 1.48 15.18 -5.84
C VAL A 68 0.92 16.33 -5.01
N ARG A 69 -0.30 16.77 -5.26
CA ARG A 69 -1.10 17.75 -4.51
C ARG A 69 -0.47 19.16 -4.37
N ASN A 70 0.67 19.46 -4.99
CA ASN A 70 1.38 20.72 -4.83
C ASN A 70 0.79 21.87 -5.66
N ASP A 71 0.07 21.55 -6.72
CA ASP A 71 -0.60 22.50 -7.60
C ASP A 71 -1.91 23.04 -7.02
N LYS A 72 -2.34 22.54 -5.88
CA LYS A 72 -3.56 22.94 -5.15
C LYS A 72 -3.26 23.58 -3.80
N ASP A 73 -2.08 24.17 -3.66
CA ASP A 73 -1.73 24.90 -2.43
C ASP A 73 -2.60 26.15 -2.24
N GLY A 74 -3.12 26.33 -1.02
CA GLY A 74 -3.99 27.44 -0.66
C GLY A 74 -5.43 27.34 -1.21
N ILE A 75 -5.77 26.29 -1.99
CA ILE A 75 -7.13 26.08 -2.48
C ILE A 75 -7.84 25.08 -1.55
N PRO A 76 -8.88 25.51 -0.81
CA PRO A 76 -9.61 24.61 0.07
C PRO A 76 -10.42 23.58 -0.74
N ALA A 77 -10.54 22.38 -0.21
CA ALA A 77 -11.36 21.33 -0.75
C ALA A 77 -12.30 20.76 0.32
N LYS A 78 -13.43 20.23 -0.11
CA LYS A 78 -14.39 19.54 0.74
C LYS A 78 -14.45 18.05 0.38
N VAL A 79 -14.44 17.18 1.38
CA VAL A 79 -14.65 15.74 1.19
C VAL A 79 -16.09 15.52 0.74
N ALA A 80 -16.26 15.20 -0.52
CA ALA A 80 -17.58 14.94 -1.08
C ALA A 80 -18.05 13.53 -0.71
N GLN A 81 -17.16 12.52 -0.82
CA GLN A 81 -17.52 11.11 -0.63
C GLN A 81 -16.29 10.27 -0.26
N ILE A 82 -16.55 9.13 0.41
CA ILE A 82 -15.56 8.08 0.68
C ILE A 82 -15.97 6.85 -0.13
N GLU A 83 -15.02 6.28 -0.89
CA GLU A 83 -15.29 5.22 -1.85
C GLU A 83 -14.33 4.03 -1.68
N TYR A 84 -14.79 2.85 -2.10
CA TYR A 84 -13.97 1.64 -2.19
C TYR A 84 -13.15 1.64 -3.49
N ASP A 85 -11.84 1.34 -3.39
CA ASP A 85 -11.00 1.09 -4.56
C ASP A 85 -10.53 -0.38 -4.60
N PRO A 86 -10.86 -1.17 -5.64
CA PRO A 86 -10.42 -2.56 -5.77
C PRO A 86 -8.90 -2.71 -6.02
N ASN A 87 -8.19 -1.62 -6.33
CA ASN A 87 -6.77 -1.65 -6.68
C ASN A 87 -5.85 -1.45 -5.49
N ARG A 88 -6.42 -1.04 -4.35
CA ARG A 88 -5.66 -0.80 -3.11
C ARG A 88 -6.41 -1.33 -1.89
N THR A 89 -5.72 -1.40 -0.78
CA THR A 89 -6.30 -1.85 0.48
C THR A 89 -6.99 -0.72 1.25
N ALA A 90 -6.55 0.52 1.05
CA ALA A 90 -7.12 1.72 1.64
C ALA A 90 -8.37 2.18 0.88
N ASN A 91 -9.32 2.80 1.58
CA ASN A 91 -10.40 3.57 0.98
C ASN A 91 -9.85 4.86 0.37
N ILE A 92 -10.59 5.47 -0.54
CA ILE A 92 -10.25 6.74 -1.19
C ILE A 92 -11.33 7.77 -0.88
N ALA A 93 -10.95 9.04 -0.82
CA ALA A 93 -11.86 10.15 -0.65
C ALA A 93 -11.90 11.01 -1.92
N LEU A 94 -13.09 11.32 -2.40
CA LEU A 94 -13.32 12.27 -3.48
C LEU A 94 -13.36 13.68 -2.87
N LEU A 95 -12.48 14.55 -3.35
CA LEU A 95 -12.42 15.95 -2.99
C LEU A 95 -13.04 16.80 -4.08
N HIS A 96 -13.84 17.78 -3.68
CA HIS A 96 -14.27 18.90 -4.53
C HIS A 96 -13.52 20.14 -4.07
N PHE A 97 -12.67 20.67 -4.92
CA PHE A 97 -11.94 21.90 -4.69
C PHE A 97 -12.81 23.12 -4.97
N ALA A 98 -12.48 24.26 -4.36
CA ALA A 98 -13.20 25.52 -4.56
C ALA A 98 -13.12 26.04 -6.01
N ASP A 99 -12.09 25.63 -6.77
CA ASP A 99 -11.92 25.90 -8.20
C ASP A 99 -12.75 24.99 -9.12
N GLY A 100 -13.59 24.10 -8.54
CA GLY A 100 -14.44 23.17 -9.29
C GLY A 100 -13.78 21.85 -9.69
N GLU A 101 -12.46 21.68 -9.50
CA GLU A 101 -11.77 20.45 -9.84
C GLU A 101 -12.07 19.34 -8.81
N LYS A 102 -12.22 18.12 -9.30
CA LYS A 102 -12.40 16.92 -8.48
C LYS A 102 -11.14 16.07 -8.48
N ARG A 103 -10.72 15.59 -7.32
CA ARG A 103 -9.58 14.68 -7.19
C ARG A 103 -9.82 13.60 -6.16
N TYR A 104 -9.21 12.43 -6.35
CA TYR A 104 -9.15 11.40 -5.33
C TYR A 104 -7.88 11.51 -4.49
N ILE A 105 -8.01 11.31 -3.19
CA ILE A 105 -6.90 11.10 -2.26
C ILE A 105 -7.06 9.77 -1.53
N ILE A 106 -5.99 9.29 -0.87
CA ILE A 106 -6.11 8.19 0.08
C ILE A 106 -6.86 8.71 1.31
N ALA A 107 -7.91 8.01 1.74
CA ALA A 107 -8.68 8.40 2.91
C ALA A 107 -7.88 8.13 4.19
N PRO A 108 -7.57 9.14 5.00
CA PRO A 108 -7.04 8.95 6.34
C PRO A 108 -8.11 8.37 7.27
N GLU A 109 -7.65 7.82 8.39
CA GLU A 109 -8.51 7.32 9.46
C GLU A 109 -9.31 8.48 10.08
N GLY A 110 -10.59 8.25 10.37
CA GLY A 110 -11.48 9.24 10.97
C GLY A 110 -11.94 10.35 10.03
N LEU A 111 -11.60 10.29 8.74
CA LEU A 111 -12.13 11.26 7.77
C LEU A 111 -13.63 11.04 7.56
N ILE A 112 -14.39 12.12 7.62
CA ILE A 112 -15.84 12.11 7.40
C ILE A 112 -16.22 12.92 6.16
N GLN A 113 -17.37 12.61 5.59
CA GLN A 113 -17.96 13.40 4.50
C GLN A 113 -18.23 14.82 4.99
N GLY A 114 -17.93 15.81 4.15
CA GLY A 114 -18.09 17.23 4.48
C GLY A 114 -16.86 17.87 5.14
N ALA A 115 -15.86 17.10 5.58
CA ALA A 115 -14.65 17.67 6.16
C ALA A 115 -13.90 18.56 5.17
N ALA A 116 -13.32 19.66 5.67
CA ALA A 116 -12.44 20.52 4.89
C ALA A 116 -11.03 19.95 4.83
N ILE A 117 -10.40 20.02 3.67
CA ILE A 117 -9.04 19.57 3.39
C ILE A 117 -8.27 20.72 2.73
N GLU A 118 -7.07 20.95 3.21
CA GLU A 118 -6.18 22.00 2.71
C GLU A 118 -4.80 21.43 2.35
N ASN A 119 -4.15 22.10 1.39
CA ASN A 119 -2.79 21.81 0.99
C ASN A 119 -1.93 23.06 1.16
N GLY A 120 -0.66 22.88 1.46
CA GLY A 120 0.27 24.00 1.50
C GLY A 120 1.04 24.10 2.82
N ALA A 121 1.97 25.04 2.86
CA ALA A 121 2.83 25.25 4.03
C ALA A 121 2.09 25.86 5.23
N SER A 122 0.99 26.58 4.98
CA SER A 122 0.14 27.24 5.98
C SER A 122 -1.06 26.42 6.44
N ALA A 123 -1.27 25.22 5.84
CA ALA A 123 -2.41 24.38 6.20
C ALA A 123 -2.31 23.89 7.65
N ASP A 124 -3.46 23.77 8.32
CA ASP A 124 -3.57 23.25 9.68
C ASP A 124 -3.08 21.80 9.79
N ILE A 125 -2.64 21.40 10.99
CA ILE A 125 -2.23 20.01 11.28
C ILE A 125 -3.47 19.14 11.55
N LYS A 126 -4.30 18.95 10.52
CA LYS A 126 -5.52 18.13 10.56
C LYS A 126 -5.37 16.88 9.69
N PRO A 127 -5.99 15.73 10.06
CA PRO A 127 -5.95 14.53 9.23
C PRO A 127 -6.45 14.80 7.80
N GLY A 128 -5.65 14.42 6.80
CA GLY A 128 -5.97 14.64 5.38
C GLY A 128 -5.27 15.84 4.75
N ASN A 129 -4.83 16.83 5.53
CA ASN A 129 -4.09 17.97 5.02
C ASN A 129 -2.68 17.56 4.57
N ASN A 130 -2.20 18.18 3.50
CA ASN A 130 -0.92 17.87 2.89
C ASN A 130 0.06 19.04 3.02
N LEU A 131 1.16 18.81 3.74
CA LEU A 131 2.17 19.83 4.05
C LEU A 131 3.59 19.35 3.72
N PRO A 132 4.53 20.28 3.49
CA PRO A 132 5.96 19.97 3.54
C PRO A 132 6.37 19.47 4.93
N LEU A 133 7.30 18.50 5.01
CA LEU A 133 7.75 17.92 6.28
C LEU A 133 8.31 18.95 7.24
N ARG A 134 8.91 20.04 6.73
CA ARG A 134 9.42 21.16 7.56
C ARG A 134 8.32 21.80 8.41
N ASN A 135 7.07 21.83 7.92
CA ASN A 135 5.93 22.49 8.57
C ASN A 135 5.14 21.55 9.50
N ILE A 136 5.40 20.25 9.48
CA ILE A 136 4.69 19.25 10.31
C ILE A 136 5.43 19.13 11.65
N PRO A 137 4.78 19.19 12.82
CA PRO A 137 5.41 19.00 14.12
C PRO A 137 6.05 17.62 14.28
N VAL A 138 7.14 17.56 15.04
CA VAL A 138 7.77 16.28 15.43
C VAL A 138 6.79 15.48 16.29
N GLY A 139 6.83 14.15 16.17
CA GLY A 139 5.89 13.23 16.83
C GLY A 139 4.63 12.91 16.02
N THR A 140 4.28 13.76 15.03
CA THR A 140 3.06 13.58 14.23
C THR A 140 3.11 12.30 13.40
N MET A 141 1.96 11.60 13.34
CA MET A 141 1.76 10.48 12.44
C MET A 141 1.35 11.00 11.07
N ILE A 142 2.02 10.51 10.03
CA ILE A 142 1.87 10.95 8.64
C ILE A 142 1.79 9.75 7.70
N HIS A 143 1.21 9.98 6.53
CA HIS A 143 1.12 8.98 5.46
C HIS A 143 1.31 9.63 4.08
N ALA A 144 1.24 8.86 3.00
CA ALA A 144 1.37 9.34 1.62
C ALA A 144 2.58 10.30 1.44
N ILE A 145 3.78 9.82 1.82
CA ILE A 145 5.00 10.63 1.92
C ILE A 145 5.79 10.55 0.62
N GLU A 146 6.32 11.69 0.19
CA GLU A 146 7.29 11.77 -0.91
C GLU A 146 8.67 11.30 -0.47
N LEU A 147 9.46 10.80 -1.42
CA LEU A 147 10.89 10.50 -1.24
C LEU A 147 11.82 11.54 -1.87
N ARG A 148 11.28 12.31 -2.80
CA ARG A 148 11.94 13.44 -3.47
C ARG A 148 10.91 14.55 -3.62
N PRO A 149 11.29 15.82 -3.43
CA PRO A 149 10.36 16.93 -3.60
C PRO A 149 9.68 16.89 -4.99
N GLY A 150 8.36 17.00 -5.01
CA GLY A 150 7.54 16.93 -6.23
C GLY A 150 7.46 15.55 -6.91
N GLY A 151 8.06 14.51 -6.33
CA GLY A 151 8.06 13.15 -6.89
C GLY A 151 6.80 12.33 -6.62
N GLY A 152 5.83 12.92 -5.93
CA GLY A 152 4.59 12.27 -5.50
C GLY A 152 4.78 11.25 -4.39
N ALA A 153 3.70 10.97 -3.69
CA ALA A 153 3.70 10.07 -2.54
C ALA A 153 4.12 8.63 -2.91
N LYS A 154 5.07 8.09 -2.18
CA LYS A 154 5.64 6.73 -2.38
C LYS A 154 5.47 5.84 -1.15
N ILE A 155 5.53 6.39 0.06
CA ILE A 155 5.54 5.68 1.33
C ILE A 155 4.22 5.90 2.08
N GLY A 156 3.80 4.92 2.91
CA GLY A 156 2.62 5.05 3.76
C GLY A 156 1.30 5.16 2.99
N ARG A 157 1.06 4.28 2.00
CA ARG A 157 -0.15 4.32 1.16
C ARG A 157 -1.11 3.16 1.37
N SER A 158 -0.69 2.13 2.07
CA SER A 158 -1.53 0.96 2.32
C SER A 158 -2.44 1.19 3.53
N ALA A 159 -3.55 0.47 3.60
CA ALA A 159 -4.46 0.51 4.74
C ALA A 159 -3.73 0.33 6.08
N GLY A 160 -4.06 1.16 7.07
CA GLY A 160 -3.44 1.15 8.40
C GLY A 160 -1.98 1.60 8.43
N SER A 161 -1.41 2.05 7.32
CA SER A 161 -0.02 2.52 7.31
C SER A 161 0.09 3.88 8.00
N ALA A 162 1.04 3.97 8.92
CA ALA A 162 1.42 5.19 9.58
C ALA A 162 2.95 5.29 9.67
N VAL A 163 3.49 6.46 9.45
CA VAL A 163 4.90 6.79 9.57
C VAL A 163 5.01 7.92 10.57
N GLN A 164 5.93 7.81 11.52
CA GLN A 164 6.12 8.85 12.53
C GLN A 164 7.27 9.78 12.11
N LEU A 165 7.04 11.09 12.18
CA LEU A 165 8.10 12.09 12.08
C LEU A 165 8.82 12.16 13.43
N VAL A 166 10.06 11.66 13.51
CA VAL A 166 10.80 11.51 14.76
C VAL A 166 11.61 12.75 15.09
N ALA A 167 12.30 13.29 14.10
CA ALA A 167 13.17 14.47 14.26
C ALA A 167 13.30 15.22 12.94
N LYS A 168 13.79 16.45 13.02
CA LYS A 168 14.23 17.27 11.90
C LYS A 168 15.66 17.71 12.18
N ASP A 169 16.56 17.48 11.21
CA ASP A 169 17.97 17.79 11.35
C ASP A 169 18.48 18.41 10.03
N GLY A 170 18.71 19.70 10.05
CA GLY A 170 19.10 20.47 8.87
C GLY A 170 18.16 20.25 7.69
N PRO A 171 18.67 19.78 6.53
CA PRO A 171 17.87 19.55 5.33
C PRO A 171 17.04 18.26 5.37
N TYR A 172 17.13 17.46 6.43
CA TYR A 172 16.49 16.16 6.51
C TYR A 172 15.49 16.05 7.66
N ALA A 173 14.41 15.32 7.38
CA ALA A 173 13.46 14.83 8.37
C ALA A 173 13.67 13.33 8.58
N GLN A 174 13.76 12.89 9.84
CA GLN A 174 13.91 11.48 10.22
C GLN A 174 12.54 10.85 10.36
N LEU A 175 12.27 9.85 9.53
CA LEU A 175 11.00 9.16 9.49
C LEU A 175 11.13 7.73 9.99
N ARG A 176 10.32 7.36 10.99
CA ARG A 176 10.18 5.98 11.47
C ARG A 176 9.11 5.26 10.68
N MET A 177 9.52 4.32 9.83
CA MET A 177 8.66 3.50 8.98
C MET A 177 7.90 2.43 9.79
N PRO A 178 6.80 1.90 9.27
CA PRO A 178 6.07 0.77 9.89
C PRO A 178 6.96 -0.47 10.12
N SER A 179 8.01 -0.65 9.32
CA SER A 179 9.00 -1.74 9.48
C SER A 179 9.97 -1.55 10.66
N GLY A 180 9.96 -0.36 11.32
CA GLY A 180 10.92 0.04 12.33
C GLY A 180 12.22 0.64 11.77
N GLU A 181 12.38 0.73 10.45
CA GLU A 181 13.49 1.45 9.81
C GLU A 181 13.35 2.95 10.07
N ILE A 182 14.45 3.62 10.43
CA ILE A 182 14.53 5.08 10.49
C ILE A 182 15.31 5.55 9.26
N ARG A 183 14.70 6.49 8.54
CA ARG A 183 15.23 6.99 7.27
C ARG A 183 15.16 8.50 7.19
N ASN A 184 16.20 9.10 6.63
CA ASN A 184 16.24 10.52 6.28
C ASN A 184 15.49 10.77 4.98
N VAL A 185 14.68 11.82 4.96
CA VAL A 185 13.95 12.33 3.78
C VAL A 185 14.09 13.85 3.78
N ASP A 186 14.24 14.47 2.62
CA ASP A 186 14.35 15.92 2.47
C ASP A 186 13.14 16.63 3.10
N VAL A 187 13.37 17.66 3.88
CA VAL A 187 12.32 18.43 4.59
C VAL A 187 11.34 19.14 3.65
N ARG A 188 11.70 19.32 2.38
CA ARG A 188 10.83 19.87 1.32
C ARG A 188 9.82 18.85 0.80
N CYS A 189 10.08 17.56 1.02
CA CYS A 189 9.12 16.50 0.66
C CYS A 189 7.81 16.70 1.40
N ARG A 190 6.72 16.37 0.74
CA ARG A 190 5.37 16.51 1.28
C ARG A 190 4.88 15.20 1.90
N ALA A 191 4.00 15.35 2.87
CA ALA A 191 3.30 14.25 3.51
C ALA A 191 1.88 14.67 3.87
N THR A 192 0.99 13.70 4.00
CA THR A 192 -0.37 13.91 4.49
C THR A 192 -0.43 13.56 5.97
N VAL A 193 -1.05 14.42 6.78
CA VAL A 193 -1.22 14.24 8.23
C VAL A 193 -2.21 13.11 8.51
N GLY A 194 -1.96 12.34 9.58
CA GLY A 194 -2.78 11.23 10.03
C GLY A 194 -2.32 9.87 9.54
N THR A 195 -3.05 8.82 9.93
CA THR A 195 -2.84 7.43 9.52
C THR A 195 -3.77 7.08 8.36
N VAL A 196 -3.42 6.08 7.56
CA VAL A 196 -4.31 5.59 6.49
C VAL A 196 -5.46 4.80 7.11
N GLY A 197 -6.69 5.07 6.69
CA GLY A 197 -7.89 4.36 7.14
C GLY A 197 -7.90 2.88 6.78
N ASN A 198 -8.97 2.17 7.17
CA ASN A 198 -9.17 0.74 6.92
C ASN A 198 -8.09 -0.18 7.54
N ALA A 199 -7.62 0.12 8.74
CA ALA A 199 -6.51 -0.59 9.40
C ALA A 199 -6.78 -2.11 9.56
N GLU A 200 -8.02 -2.51 9.78
CA GLU A 200 -8.39 -3.92 9.97
C GLU A 200 -8.37 -4.76 8.69
N GLN A 201 -8.09 -4.17 7.53
CA GLN A 201 -8.00 -4.91 6.26
C GLN A 201 -6.99 -6.07 6.31
N SER A 202 -5.94 -5.96 7.12
CA SER A 202 -4.94 -7.03 7.33
C SER A 202 -5.51 -8.24 8.04
N ASN A 203 -6.52 -8.05 8.88
CA ASN A 203 -7.18 -9.10 9.68
C ASN A 203 -8.26 -9.87 8.90
N ARG A 204 -8.53 -9.45 7.65
CA ARG A 204 -9.55 -10.06 6.80
C ARG A 204 -9.16 -11.46 6.36
N ASN A 205 -10.01 -12.44 6.68
CA ASN A 205 -9.87 -13.82 6.22
C ASN A 205 -10.76 -14.08 5.00
N TYR A 206 -10.18 -14.56 3.90
CA TYR A 206 -10.89 -14.82 2.65
C TYR A 206 -11.66 -16.14 2.62
N GLY A 207 -11.38 -17.08 3.52
CA GLY A 207 -12.10 -18.33 3.73
C GLY A 207 -11.86 -19.40 2.67
N LYS A 208 -11.57 -19.07 1.41
CA LYS A 208 -11.32 -20.04 0.33
C LYS A 208 -10.30 -19.55 -0.70
N ALA A 209 -9.60 -20.50 -1.33
CA ALA A 209 -8.60 -20.24 -2.38
C ALA A 209 -9.19 -19.52 -3.60
N GLY A 210 -10.44 -19.81 -3.98
CA GLY A 210 -11.13 -19.15 -5.09
C GLY A 210 -11.20 -17.63 -4.97
N ARG A 211 -11.28 -17.08 -3.74
CA ARG A 211 -11.24 -15.62 -3.55
C ARG A 211 -9.90 -15.00 -3.93
N MET A 212 -8.80 -15.73 -3.74
CA MET A 212 -7.48 -15.28 -4.20
C MET A 212 -7.42 -15.32 -5.73
N ARG A 213 -8.04 -16.32 -6.35
CA ARG A 213 -8.18 -16.41 -7.82
C ARG A 213 -8.96 -15.20 -8.38
N TRP A 214 -10.06 -14.81 -7.74
CA TRP A 214 -10.84 -13.63 -8.14
C TRP A 214 -10.04 -12.33 -8.04
N LYS A 215 -9.03 -12.28 -7.18
CA LYS A 215 -8.10 -11.15 -7.06
C LYS A 215 -6.95 -11.19 -8.08
N GLY A 216 -6.92 -12.20 -8.95
CA GLY A 216 -5.87 -12.34 -9.97
C GLY A 216 -4.60 -13.03 -9.48
N LYS A 217 -4.63 -13.64 -8.28
CA LYS A 217 -3.50 -14.42 -7.76
C LYS A 217 -3.68 -15.90 -8.13
N ARG A 218 -2.73 -16.43 -8.87
CA ARG A 218 -2.68 -17.86 -9.23
C ARG A 218 -1.99 -18.66 -8.12
N PRO A 219 -2.25 -19.99 -8.03
CA PRO A 219 -1.56 -20.87 -7.09
C PRO A 219 -0.05 -20.84 -7.27
N SER A 220 0.69 -20.98 -6.18
CA SER A 220 2.14 -21.11 -6.17
C SER A 220 2.54 -22.50 -5.68
N VAL A 221 3.36 -23.20 -6.46
CA VAL A 221 3.89 -24.52 -6.12
C VAL A 221 5.24 -24.33 -5.44
N ARG A 222 5.47 -25.07 -4.34
CA ARG A 222 6.74 -25.04 -3.61
C ARG A 222 7.81 -25.81 -4.39
N GLY A 223 9.05 -25.30 -4.42
CA GLY A 223 10.15 -25.95 -5.13
C GLY A 223 10.46 -27.40 -4.68
N VAL A 224 10.23 -27.70 -3.39
CA VAL A 224 10.43 -29.04 -2.80
C VAL A 224 9.54 -30.13 -3.41
N VAL A 225 8.39 -29.76 -3.98
CA VAL A 225 7.45 -30.73 -4.61
C VAL A 225 7.59 -30.79 -6.13
N MET A 226 8.62 -30.16 -6.67
CA MET A 226 8.97 -30.19 -8.09
C MET A 226 10.03 -31.28 -8.37
N ASN A 227 10.26 -31.55 -9.64
CA ASN A 227 11.36 -32.39 -10.08
C ASN A 227 12.72 -31.64 -10.03
N PRO A 228 13.85 -32.35 -9.98
CA PRO A 228 15.19 -31.73 -9.95
C PRO A 228 15.45 -30.75 -11.10
N VAL A 229 14.88 -31.00 -12.28
CA VAL A 229 15.00 -30.13 -13.46
C VAL A 229 14.29 -28.80 -13.29
N ASP A 230 13.23 -28.75 -12.47
CA ASP A 230 12.38 -27.56 -12.33
C ASP A 230 12.83 -26.63 -11.20
N HIS A 231 13.49 -27.20 -10.19
CA HIS A 231 13.91 -26.43 -9.01
C HIS A 231 15.08 -27.07 -8.27
N PRO A 232 16.05 -26.31 -7.76
CA PRO A 232 17.19 -26.83 -6.97
C PRO A 232 16.81 -27.57 -5.68
N HIS A 233 15.57 -27.42 -5.20
CA HIS A 233 15.01 -28.16 -4.06
C HIS A 233 14.17 -29.39 -4.50
N GLY A 234 14.08 -29.65 -5.79
CA GLY A 234 13.28 -30.74 -6.33
C GLY A 234 13.92 -32.11 -6.17
N GLY A 235 13.09 -33.14 -6.30
CA GLY A 235 13.51 -34.54 -6.23
C GLY A 235 13.28 -35.20 -4.88
N GLY A 236 13.67 -36.48 -4.80
CA GLY A 236 13.50 -37.33 -3.63
C GLY A 236 12.18 -38.08 -3.60
N GLU A 237 12.03 -39.00 -2.63
CA GLU A 237 10.81 -39.79 -2.42
C GLU A 237 10.00 -39.26 -1.24
N GLY A 238 8.67 -39.21 -1.39
CA GLY A 238 7.74 -38.80 -0.35
C GLY A 238 7.95 -37.36 0.15
N LYS A 239 8.04 -37.18 1.46
CA LYS A 239 8.24 -35.86 2.11
C LYS A 239 9.72 -35.54 2.31
N THR A 240 10.44 -35.31 1.25
CA THR A 240 11.87 -34.94 1.33
C THR A 240 12.05 -33.51 1.83
N SER A 241 13.20 -33.25 2.46
CA SER A 241 13.65 -31.89 2.79
C SER A 241 14.29 -31.21 1.58
N GLY A 242 14.50 -29.85 1.64
CA GLY A 242 15.10 -29.12 0.53
C GLY A 242 16.57 -29.43 0.24
N GLY A 243 17.27 -30.18 1.11
CA GLY A 243 18.65 -30.65 0.94
C GLY A 243 19.74 -29.58 0.94
N ARG A 244 19.36 -28.29 0.95
CA ARG A 244 20.27 -27.12 0.90
C ARG A 244 19.62 -25.89 1.50
N HIS A 245 20.40 -24.81 1.64
CA HIS A 245 19.84 -23.51 2.03
C HIS A 245 18.74 -23.04 1.06
N PRO A 246 17.70 -22.33 1.54
CA PRO A 246 16.64 -21.83 0.69
C PRO A 246 17.16 -20.98 -0.47
N VAL A 247 16.83 -21.38 -1.70
CA VAL A 247 17.20 -20.68 -2.92
C VAL A 247 15.99 -20.50 -3.83
N SER A 248 16.10 -19.53 -4.75
CA SER A 248 15.12 -19.31 -5.82
C SER A 248 15.22 -20.41 -6.89
N PRO A 249 14.27 -20.50 -7.84
CA PRO A 249 14.35 -21.43 -8.99
C PRO A 249 15.65 -21.29 -9.80
N TRP A 250 16.27 -20.15 -9.75
CA TRP A 250 17.56 -19.86 -10.43
C TRP A 250 18.80 -20.10 -9.53
N GLY A 251 18.64 -20.72 -8.36
CA GLY A 251 19.73 -20.99 -7.44
C GLY A 251 20.23 -19.81 -6.60
N LEU A 252 19.57 -18.65 -6.71
CA LEU A 252 19.97 -17.47 -5.93
C LEU A 252 19.48 -17.57 -4.48
N PRO A 253 20.35 -17.28 -3.47
CA PRO A 253 19.96 -17.29 -2.05
C PRO A 253 18.82 -16.33 -1.74
N GLU A 254 17.81 -16.76 -0.98
CA GLU A 254 16.63 -15.95 -0.69
C GLU A 254 17.05 -14.82 0.22
N LYS A 255 17.51 -14.16 0.70
CA LYS A 255 17.70 -13.04 1.65
C LYS A 255 18.93 -12.20 1.40
N ARG A 256 19.71 -12.47 0.36
CA ARG A 256 20.98 -11.79 0.11
C ARG A 256 21.11 -11.20 -1.29
N THR A 257 19.98 -10.99 -1.98
CA THR A 257 19.97 -10.51 -3.38
C THR A 257 19.99 -9.00 -3.51
N ARG A 258 19.74 -8.23 -2.44
CA ARG A 258 19.77 -6.77 -2.49
C ARG A 258 21.21 -6.27 -2.60
N LYS A 259 21.55 -5.66 -3.71
CA LYS A 259 22.81 -4.91 -3.89
C LYS A 259 22.75 -3.57 -3.14
N LYS A 260 23.92 -3.06 -2.74
CA LYS A 260 24.07 -1.72 -2.15
C LYS A 260 23.54 -0.66 -3.14
N LYS A 261 22.71 0.26 -2.64
CA LYS A 261 22.13 1.36 -3.42
C LYS A 261 22.58 2.69 -2.84
N ALA A 262 22.69 3.73 -3.69
CA ALA A 262 23.01 5.09 -3.23
C ALA A 262 22.07 5.57 -2.12
N SER A 263 20.78 5.22 -2.18
CA SER A 263 19.80 5.56 -1.15
C SER A 263 20.01 4.88 0.20
N ASP A 264 20.95 3.95 0.32
CA ASP A 264 21.25 3.29 1.61
C ASP A 264 21.97 4.23 2.59
N SER A 265 22.63 5.29 2.10
CA SER A 265 23.20 6.36 2.92
C SER A 265 22.15 7.15 3.71
N LEU A 266 20.91 7.18 3.22
CA LEU A 266 19.79 7.84 3.89
C LEU A 266 19.15 7.00 5.01
N ILE A 267 19.58 5.76 5.21
CA ILE A 267 19.06 4.87 6.26
C ILE A 267 19.88 5.07 7.53
N VAL A 268 19.28 5.72 8.53
CA VAL A 268 19.89 5.95 9.85
C VAL A 268 19.92 4.66 10.67
N ARG A 269 18.80 3.94 10.70
CA ARG A 269 18.69 2.67 11.41
C ARG A 269 17.86 1.68 10.60
N ARG A 270 18.42 0.51 10.34
CA ARG A 270 17.70 -0.59 9.67
C ARG A 270 16.66 -1.23 10.59
N ARG A 271 15.67 -1.89 10.00
CA ARG A 271 14.71 -2.71 10.75
C ARG A 271 15.43 -3.76 11.59
N LYS A 272 14.92 -4.06 12.78
CA LYS A 272 15.42 -5.17 13.58
C LYS A 272 15.24 -6.48 12.79
N SER A 273 16.31 -7.28 12.72
CA SER A 273 16.21 -8.62 12.14
C SER A 273 15.65 -9.57 13.20
N ASN A 274 14.65 -10.39 12.83
CA ASN A 274 14.12 -11.45 13.70
C ASN A 274 15.07 -12.66 13.79
N LYS A 275 16.37 -12.46 13.70
CA LYS A 275 17.30 -13.55 14.03
C LYS A 275 17.12 -13.86 15.52
N LYS A 276 16.44 -14.97 15.82
CA LYS A 276 16.67 -15.66 17.09
C LYS A 276 18.17 -15.99 17.12
N ARG A 277 18.88 -15.46 18.12
CA ARG A 277 20.21 -15.95 18.47
C ARG A 277 20.12 -17.39 18.92
#